data_47c59116be02ac4e09f4bea26fbda1af
#
_entry.id   47c59116be02ac4e09f4bea26fbda1af
#
_cell.length_a   1.000
_cell.length_b   1.000
_cell.length_c   1.000
_cell.angle_alpha   90.00
_cell.angle_beta   90.00
_cell.angle_gamma   90.00
#
_symmetry.space_group_name_H-M   'P 1'
#
loop_
_entity.id
_entity.type
_entity.pdbx_description
1 polymer ?
#
loop_
_entity_poly.entity_id
_entity_poly.type
_entity_poly.pdbx_seq_one_letter_code
_entity_poly.pdbx_strand_id
1 'polypeptide(L)'
;MKSGNKEIGFGKQTITQVFAEWYTVPSYQRHYVWESDNVNDMLDDFASNYIEHAKEEYFLGSYIIQSKDNNNDLLDGQQRITTLFLLFAFLRDYADSSCDVKETCVDLIFQKANKIKQIPERIRLSYEIRGNVKKFIEEYLMTPGSITQHWDEIVKKANDKKESTSIQRMCNALVCYNEYFTTHEEIDLDAFLSFILNNVVMIYICLLYTSPSPRD
;
A
#
# COMPACT_ATOMS: atom_id res chain seq x y z
N MET A 1 20.52 -18.00 -30.49
CA MET A 1 19.93 -17.29 -29.34
C MET A 1 18.60 -16.68 -29.80
N LYS A 2 17.47 -17.35 -29.54
CA LYS A 2 16.14 -16.78 -29.78
C LYS A 2 15.81 -15.93 -28.54
N SER A 3 15.70 -14.62 -28.72
CA SER A 3 15.18 -13.68 -27.75
C SER A 3 13.73 -14.08 -27.43
N GLY A 4 13.48 -14.56 -26.21
CA GLY A 4 12.12 -14.73 -25.75
C GLY A 4 11.41 -13.38 -25.83
N ASN A 5 10.25 -13.33 -26.48
CA ASN A 5 9.43 -12.13 -26.56
C ASN A 5 9.07 -11.72 -25.13
N LYS A 6 9.67 -10.63 -24.65
CA LYS A 6 9.20 -9.94 -23.45
C LYS A 6 7.97 -9.15 -23.87
N GLU A 7 6.80 -9.65 -23.54
CA GLU A 7 5.59 -8.84 -23.66
C GLU A 7 5.59 -7.82 -22.53
N ILE A 8 5.39 -6.56 -22.87
CA ILE A 8 5.26 -5.45 -21.90
C ILE A 8 3.80 -5.06 -21.89
N GLY A 9 3.14 -5.27 -20.77
CA GLY A 9 1.81 -4.72 -20.51
C GLY A 9 1.95 -3.32 -19.91
N PHE A 10 1.07 -2.42 -20.29
CA PHE A 10 0.97 -1.11 -19.64
C PHE A 10 -0.48 -0.62 -19.65
N GLY A 11 -0.81 0.25 -18.73
CA GLY A 11 -2.15 0.82 -18.65
C GLY A 11 -2.32 1.74 -17.46
N LYS A 12 -3.49 2.34 -17.36
CA LYS A 12 -3.93 3.14 -16.23
C LYS A 12 -4.78 2.28 -15.30
N GLN A 13 -4.57 2.40 -14.01
CA GLN A 13 -5.35 1.73 -12.99
C GLN A 13 -5.73 2.70 -11.87
N THR A 14 -6.95 2.59 -11.36
CA THR A 14 -7.37 3.24 -10.12
C THR A 14 -6.71 2.54 -8.93
N ILE A 15 -6.67 3.20 -7.77
CA ILE A 15 -6.12 2.59 -6.55
C ILE A 15 -6.90 1.32 -6.16
N THR A 16 -8.21 1.27 -6.38
CA THR A 16 -8.98 0.03 -6.24
C THR A 16 -8.40 -1.12 -7.05
N GLN A 17 -8.05 -0.87 -8.31
CA GLN A 17 -7.47 -1.89 -9.19
C GLN A 17 -6.03 -2.26 -8.78
N VAL A 18 -5.24 -1.28 -8.36
CA VAL A 18 -3.89 -1.52 -7.82
C VAL A 18 -3.97 -2.46 -6.62
N PHE A 19 -4.85 -2.20 -5.65
CA PHE A 19 -4.96 -3.02 -4.44
C PHE A 19 -5.87 -4.26 -4.60
N ALA A 20 -6.36 -4.56 -5.80
CA ALA A 20 -6.92 -5.88 -6.12
C ALA A 20 -5.83 -6.95 -6.30
N GLU A 21 -4.59 -6.54 -6.57
CA GLU A 21 -3.42 -7.39 -6.81
C GLU A 21 -2.58 -7.63 -5.56
N TRP A 22 -1.57 -8.50 -5.68
CA TRP A 22 -0.59 -8.80 -4.62
C TRP A 22 0.80 -8.42 -5.07
N TYR A 23 1.54 -7.81 -4.15
CA TYR A 23 2.89 -7.32 -4.41
C TYR A 23 3.89 -7.89 -3.43
N THR A 24 5.07 -8.20 -3.96
CA THR A 24 6.26 -8.47 -3.16
C THR A 24 7.32 -7.43 -3.49
N VAL A 25 7.86 -6.77 -2.49
CA VAL A 25 9.04 -5.93 -2.64
C VAL A 25 10.27 -6.83 -2.57
N PRO A 26 11.00 -7.02 -3.69
CA PRO A 26 12.16 -7.90 -3.74
C PRO A 26 13.29 -7.43 -2.83
N SER A 27 14.16 -8.34 -2.44
CA SER A 27 15.27 -8.08 -1.51
C SER A 27 16.30 -7.07 -2.01
N TYR A 28 16.46 -6.94 -3.31
CA TYR A 28 17.39 -6.00 -3.94
C TYR A 28 16.80 -4.58 -4.06
N GLN A 29 15.52 -4.38 -3.76
CA GLN A 29 14.91 -3.05 -3.75
C GLN A 29 15.32 -2.26 -2.51
N ARG A 30 15.35 -0.92 -2.65
CA ARG A 30 15.67 -0.03 -1.53
C ARG A 30 14.70 -0.17 -0.35
N HIS A 31 15.12 0.28 0.79
CA HIS A 31 14.30 0.37 1.99
C HIS A 31 13.10 1.32 1.78
N TYR A 32 12.05 1.16 2.59
CA TYR A 32 11.05 2.21 2.73
C TYR A 32 11.73 3.40 3.44
N VAL A 33 11.76 4.53 2.76
CA VAL A 33 12.57 5.70 3.16
C VAL A 33 11.81 7.02 3.12
N TRP A 34 10.52 7.01 2.74
CA TRP A 34 9.72 8.23 2.76
C TRP A 34 9.71 8.84 4.15
N GLU A 35 9.97 10.15 4.19
CA GLU A 35 9.96 10.97 5.39
C GLU A 35 8.57 11.61 5.58
N SER A 36 8.37 12.26 6.72
CA SER A 36 7.10 12.93 7.05
C SER A 36 6.66 13.90 5.95
N ASP A 37 7.59 14.67 5.37
CA ASP A 37 7.28 15.62 4.30
C ASP A 37 6.65 14.90 3.09
N ASN A 38 7.22 13.76 2.66
CA ASN A 38 6.66 13.02 1.52
C ASN A 38 5.27 12.44 1.80
N VAL A 39 5.02 12.04 3.06
CA VAL A 39 3.71 11.53 3.48
C VAL A 39 2.68 12.65 3.54
N ASN A 40 3.05 13.78 4.11
CA ASN A 40 2.19 14.96 4.23
C ASN A 40 1.88 15.55 2.84
N ASP A 41 2.90 15.70 1.97
CA ASP A 41 2.69 16.17 0.59
C ASP A 41 1.65 15.29 -0.14
N MET A 42 1.72 13.96 0.03
CA MET A 42 0.74 13.06 -0.59
C MET A 42 -0.67 13.24 -0.01
N LEU A 43 -0.80 13.44 1.30
CA LEU A 43 -2.09 13.70 1.94
C LEU A 43 -2.68 15.05 1.52
N ASP A 44 -1.85 16.08 1.47
CA ASP A 44 -2.26 17.42 1.04
C ASP A 44 -2.70 17.43 -0.43
N ASP A 45 -1.97 16.69 -1.30
CA ASP A 45 -2.37 16.49 -2.69
C ASP A 45 -3.73 15.79 -2.78
N PHE A 46 -3.95 14.73 -2.00
CA PHE A 46 -5.24 14.03 -1.99
C PHE A 46 -6.36 14.93 -1.47
N ALA A 47 -6.15 15.65 -0.37
CA ALA A 47 -7.16 16.52 0.21
C ALA A 47 -7.51 17.69 -0.71
N SER A 48 -6.51 18.34 -1.30
CA SER A 48 -6.73 19.45 -2.24
C SER A 48 -7.53 18.99 -3.46
N ASN A 49 -7.14 17.84 -4.06
CA ASN A 49 -7.86 17.32 -5.21
C ASN A 49 -9.27 16.80 -4.83
N TYR A 50 -9.45 16.21 -3.66
CA TYR A 50 -10.75 15.82 -3.14
C TYR A 50 -11.69 17.02 -2.97
N ILE A 51 -11.19 18.14 -2.45
CA ILE A 51 -11.97 19.34 -2.21
C ILE A 51 -12.27 20.09 -3.52
N GLU A 52 -11.27 20.31 -4.36
CA GLU A 52 -11.35 21.18 -5.52
C GLU A 52 -11.78 20.44 -6.80
N HIS A 53 -11.40 19.15 -6.92
CA HIS A 53 -11.50 18.36 -8.15
C HIS A 53 -12.07 16.96 -7.93
N ALA A 54 -13.03 16.78 -7.00
CA ALA A 54 -13.54 15.46 -6.59
C ALA A 54 -14.07 14.56 -7.73
N LYS A 55 -14.35 15.12 -8.92
CA LYS A 55 -14.81 14.36 -10.10
C LYS A 55 -13.73 14.14 -11.14
N GLU A 56 -12.55 14.67 -10.93
CA GLU A 56 -11.42 14.54 -11.84
C GLU A 56 -10.48 13.44 -11.37
N GLU A 57 -9.66 12.92 -12.30
CA GLU A 57 -8.63 11.95 -11.96
C GLU A 57 -7.36 12.67 -11.49
N TYR A 58 -6.81 12.22 -10.37
CA TYR A 58 -5.50 12.64 -9.89
C TYR A 58 -4.44 11.59 -10.22
N PHE A 59 -3.39 11.99 -10.94
CA PHE A 59 -2.29 11.10 -11.31
C PHE A 59 -1.21 11.04 -10.22
N LEU A 60 -1.18 9.93 -9.47
CA LEU A 60 -0.21 9.73 -8.38
C LEU A 60 1.20 9.34 -8.87
N GLY A 61 1.32 8.85 -10.09
CA GLY A 61 2.59 8.42 -10.67
C GLY A 61 2.52 7.05 -11.32
N SER A 62 3.69 6.47 -11.58
CA SER A 62 3.79 5.14 -12.19
C SER A 62 4.38 4.11 -11.24
N TYR A 63 4.15 2.84 -11.56
CA TYR A 63 4.83 1.71 -10.91
C TYR A 63 5.17 0.62 -11.94
N ILE A 64 6.21 -0.13 -11.65
CA ILE A 64 6.72 -1.19 -12.52
C ILE A 64 6.67 -2.50 -11.76
N ILE A 65 6.06 -3.52 -12.38
CA ILE A 65 5.99 -4.86 -11.84
C ILE A 65 6.59 -5.89 -12.78
N GLN A 66 7.10 -6.96 -12.20
CA GLN A 66 7.38 -8.19 -12.90
C GLN A 66 6.39 -9.25 -12.44
N SER A 67 5.48 -9.66 -13.31
CA SER A 67 4.51 -10.68 -12.97
C SER A 67 5.15 -12.08 -13.00
N LYS A 68 4.93 -12.85 -11.93
CA LYS A 68 5.38 -14.24 -11.76
C LYS A 68 4.22 -15.04 -11.16
N ASP A 69 3.68 -15.98 -11.92
CA ASP A 69 2.55 -16.81 -11.49
C ASP A 69 1.39 -15.95 -10.93
N ASN A 70 1.11 -16.05 -9.65
CA ASN A 70 0.04 -15.30 -8.96
C ASN A 70 0.60 -14.18 -8.07
N ASN A 71 1.75 -13.61 -8.38
CA ASN A 71 2.40 -12.55 -7.62
C ASN A 71 3.06 -11.53 -8.53
N ASN A 72 3.16 -10.29 -8.07
CA ASN A 72 3.84 -9.21 -8.78
C ASN A 72 5.04 -8.72 -7.95
N ASP A 73 6.25 -8.94 -8.47
CA ASP A 73 7.45 -8.31 -7.90
C ASP A 73 7.42 -6.82 -8.23
N LEU A 74 7.43 -5.98 -7.21
CA LEU A 74 7.36 -4.53 -7.35
C LEU A 74 8.77 -3.96 -7.59
N LEU A 75 9.04 -3.58 -8.85
CA LEU A 75 10.36 -3.11 -9.29
C LEU A 75 10.53 -1.60 -9.14
N ASP A 76 9.44 -0.84 -9.24
CA ASP A 76 9.39 0.61 -8.99
C ASP A 76 8.03 1.01 -8.44
N GLY A 77 7.93 2.20 -7.83
CA GLY A 77 6.70 2.70 -7.19
C GLY A 77 6.47 2.15 -5.77
N GLN A 78 7.39 1.36 -5.25
CA GLN A 78 7.28 0.71 -3.93
C GLN A 78 7.01 1.70 -2.78
N GLN A 79 7.57 2.91 -2.81
CA GLN A 79 7.37 3.89 -1.75
C GLN A 79 5.89 4.30 -1.68
N ARG A 80 5.29 4.67 -2.83
CA ARG A 80 3.87 5.07 -2.92
C ARG A 80 2.92 3.95 -2.52
N ILE A 81 3.14 2.73 -3.06
CA ILE A 81 2.29 1.57 -2.74
C ILE A 81 2.41 1.21 -1.26
N THR A 82 3.61 1.27 -0.66
CA THR A 82 3.78 1.05 0.77
C THR A 82 3.08 2.13 1.60
N THR A 83 3.20 3.40 1.21
CA THR A 83 2.55 4.52 1.91
C THR A 83 1.02 4.39 1.86
N LEU A 84 0.45 4.05 0.70
CA LEU A 84 -0.99 3.76 0.60
C LEU A 84 -1.41 2.56 1.45
N PHE A 85 -0.62 1.49 1.45
CA PHE A 85 -0.88 0.32 2.30
C PHE A 85 -0.93 0.67 3.79
N LEU A 86 0.03 1.50 4.25
CA LEU A 86 0.05 2.02 5.62
C LEU A 86 -1.15 2.93 5.91
N LEU A 87 -1.54 3.78 4.95
CA LEU A 87 -2.72 4.65 5.07
C LEU A 87 -4.00 3.82 5.26
N PHE A 88 -4.19 2.77 4.46
CA PHE A 88 -5.36 1.90 4.59
C PHE A 88 -5.35 1.13 5.92
N ALA A 89 -4.17 0.66 6.37
CA ALA A 89 -4.07 0.03 7.69
C ALA A 89 -4.41 1.01 8.82
N PHE A 90 -3.96 2.26 8.72
CA PHE A 90 -4.29 3.31 9.67
C PHE A 90 -5.79 3.64 9.65
N LEU A 91 -6.37 3.93 8.49
CA LEU A 91 -7.80 4.28 8.35
C LEU A 91 -8.72 3.16 8.85
N ARG A 92 -8.37 1.89 8.62
CA ARG A 92 -9.08 0.74 9.18
C ARG A 92 -9.22 0.81 10.69
N ASP A 93 -8.16 1.22 11.39
CA ASP A 93 -8.13 1.21 12.86
C ASP A 93 -8.55 2.56 13.46
N TYR A 94 -8.47 3.63 12.69
CA TYR A 94 -8.83 5.00 13.08
C TYR A 94 -10.33 5.29 12.93
N ALA A 95 -10.95 4.80 11.84
CA ALA A 95 -12.33 5.09 11.50
C ALA A 95 -13.33 4.51 12.52
N ASP A 96 -14.42 5.23 12.74
CA ASP A 96 -15.52 4.76 13.58
C ASP A 96 -16.19 3.50 13.02
N SER A 97 -16.81 2.73 13.91
CA SER A 97 -17.48 1.47 13.53
C SER A 97 -18.74 1.68 12.67
N SER A 98 -19.18 2.93 12.52
CA SER A 98 -20.37 3.32 11.75
C SER A 98 -20.06 3.65 10.29
N CYS A 99 -18.79 3.70 9.87
CA CYS A 99 -18.42 4.04 8.50
C CYS A 99 -17.91 2.80 7.72
N ASP A 100 -18.12 2.80 6.41
CA ASP A 100 -17.73 1.71 5.51
C ASP A 100 -16.21 1.63 5.28
N VAL A 101 -15.46 2.67 5.68
CA VAL A 101 -13.99 2.75 5.59
C VAL A 101 -13.33 1.54 6.20
N LYS A 102 -13.78 1.10 7.38
CA LYS A 102 -13.16 0.01 8.12
C LYS A 102 -13.20 -1.31 7.35
N GLU A 103 -14.37 -1.70 6.84
CA GLU A 103 -14.52 -2.95 6.08
C GLU A 103 -13.79 -2.88 4.75
N THR A 104 -13.90 -1.75 4.06
CA THR A 104 -13.18 -1.51 2.79
C THR A 104 -11.67 -1.63 2.98
N CYS A 105 -11.11 -1.00 3.99
CA CYS A 105 -9.67 -1.06 4.27
C CYS A 105 -9.19 -2.46 4.66
N VAL A 106 -10.01 -3.30 5.30
CA VAL A 106 -9.65 -4.70 5.57
C VAL A 106 -9.34 -5.43 4.26
N ASP A 107 -10.17 -5.29 3.23
CA ASP A 107 -10.00 -5.98 1.95
C ASP A 107 -8.82 -5.43 1.11
N LEU A 108 -8.49 -4.13 1.29
CA LEU A 108 -7.33 -3.49 0.66
C LEU A 108 -5.99 -3.96 1.26
N ILE A 109 -5.99 -4.43 2.50
CA ILE A 109 -4.78 -4.90 3.20
C ILE A 109 -4.62 -6.40 3.07
N PHE A 110 -5.72 -7.13 3.22
CA PHE A 110 -5.68 -8.57 3.41
C PHE A 110 -6.84 -9.27 2.69
N GLN A 111 -6.49 -10.26 1.86
CA GLN A 111 -7.46 -11.16 1.26
C GLN A 111 -7.80 -12.28 2.22
N LYS A 112 -9.07 -12.40 2.60
CA LYS A 112 -9.56 -13.52 3.41
C LYS A 112 -9.60 -14.81 2.59
N ALA A 113 -9.32 -15.93 3.24
CA ALA A 113 -9.45 -17.24 2.62
C ALA A 113 -10.92 -17.52 2.22
N ASN A 114 -11.11 -18.08 1.02
CA ASN A 114 -12.39 -18.62 0.59
C ASN A 114 -12.20 -20.06 0.10
N LYS A 115 -12.54 -21.04 0.94
CA LYS A 115 -12.34 -22.46 0.64
C LYS A 115 -13.15 -22.95 -0.57
N ILE A 116 -14.34 -22.38 -0.80
CA ILE A 116 -15.20 -22.77 -1.94
C ILE A 116 -14.60 -22.30 -3.25
N LYS A 117 -14.06 -21.07 -3.27
CA LYS A 117 -13.39 -20.49 -4.44
C LYS A 117 -11.92 -20.88 -4.55
N GLN A 118 -11.40 -21.69 -3.60
CA GLN A 118 -9.97 -22.06 -3.50
C GLN A 118 -9.03 -20.84 -3.43
N ILE A 119 -9.50 -19.77 -2.80
CA ILE A 119 -8.73 -18.54 -2.61
C ILE A 119 -8.01 -18.65 -1.26
N PRO A 120 -6.66 -18.61 -1.21
CA PRO A 120 -5.92 -18.59 0.04
C PRO A 120 -6.03 -17.22 0.72
N GLU A 121 -5.84 -17.19 2.03
CA GLU A 121 -5.61 -15.94 2.73
C GLU A 121 -4.24 -15.36 2.34
N ARG A 122 -4.17 -14.05 2.17
CA ARG A 122 -2.94 -13.40 1.73
C ARG A 122 -2.94 -11.90 2.00
N ILE A 123 -1.79 -11.39 2.46
CA ILE A 123 -1.56 -9.96 2.55
C ILE A 123 -1.29 -9.35 1.16
N ARG A 124 -1.77 -8.14 0.91
CA ARG A 124 -1.62 -7.46 -0.39
C ARG A 124 -0.19 -6.97 -0.67
N LEU A 125 0.56 -6.63 0.37
CA LEU A 125 1.95 -6.18 0.26
C LEU A 125 2.85 -6.98 1.20
N SER A 126 3.91 -7.55 0.66
CA SER A 126 4.93 -8.29 1.42
C SER A 126 6.35 -7.86 1.04
N TYR A 127 7.32 -8.15 1.91
CA TYR A 127 8.74 -7.89 1.71
C TYR A 127 9.52 -9.21 1.77
N GLU A 128 10.36 -9.50 0.74
CA GLU A 128 10.96 -10.81 0.53
C GLU A 128 11.92 -11.25 1.65
N ILE A 129 12.90 -10.48 2.07
CA ILE A 129 13.96 -10.95 2.99
C ILE A 129 14.12 -10.10 4.25
N ARG A 130 13.20 -9.23 4.56
CA ARG A 130 13.33 -8.38 5.74
C ARG A 130 12.49 -8.92 6.88
N GLY A 131 13.06 -9.93 7.57
CA GLY A 131 12.37 -10.60 8.66
C GLY A 131 11.80 -9.66 9.73
N ASN A 132 12.46 -8.53 10.00
CA ASN A 132 11.96 -7.49 10.90
C ASN A 132 10.79 -6.68 10.30
N VAL A 133 10.84 -6.30 9.02
CA VAL A 133 9.73 -5.59 8.35
C VAL A 133 8.54 -6.52 8.19
N LYS A 134 8.75 -7.79 7.82
CA LYS A 134 7.69 -8.79 7.74
C LYS A 134 7.01 -8.96 9.10
N LYS A 135 7.77 -9.12 10.18
CA LYS A 135 7.24 -9.21 11.55
C LYS A 135 6.45 -7.96 11.93
N PHE A 136 6.97 -6.77 11.62
CA PHE A 136 6.28 -5.52 11.87
C PHE A 136 4.91 -5.48 11.16
N ILE A 137 4.85 -5.86 9.89
CA ILE A 137 3.59 -5.91 9.14
C ILE A 137 2.62 -6.91 9.76
N GLU A 138 3.09 -8.12 10.11
CA GLU A 138 2.29 -9.18 10.72
C GLU A 138 1.75 -8.78 12.09
N GLU A 139 2.56 -8.12 12.90
CA GLU A 139 2.23 -7.76 14.29
C GLU A 139 1.36 -6.50 14.39
N TYR A 140 1.67 -5.46 13.61
CA TYR A 140 1.04 -4.14 13.77
C TYR A 140 0.00 -3.80 12.68
N LEU A 141 0.07 -4.43 11.49
CA LEU A 141 -0.75 -4.00 10.37
C LEU A 141 -1.79 -5.04 9.91
N MET A 142 -1.55 -6.34 10.13
CA MET A 142 -2.47 -7.37 9.62
C MET A 142 -3.79 -7.43 10.38
N THR A 143 -3.75 -7.36 11.70
CA THR A 143 -4.93 -7.54 12.54
C THR A 143 -5.66 -6.22 12.74
N PRO A 144 -6.99 -6.15 12.47
CA PRO A 144 -7.77 -4.96 12.79
C PRO A 144 -7.66 -4.58 14.26
N GLY A 145 -7.42 -3.29 14.52
CA GLY A 145 -7.24 -2.72 15.85
C GLY A 145 -5.80 -2.78 16.38
N SER A 146 -4.86 -3.46 15.70
CA SER A 146 -3.48 -3.59 16.18
C SER A 146 -2.75 -2.25 16.25
N ILE A 147 -2.98 -1.32 15.31
CA ILE A 147 -2.34 0.00 15.36
C ILE A 147 -2.77 0.74 16.62
N THR A 148 -4.05 0.77 16.92
CA THR A 148 -4.58 1.41 18.13
C THR A 148 -4.07 0.73 19.40
N GLN A 149 -4.04 -0.60 19.42
CA GLN A 149 -3.57 -1.38 20.57
C GLN A 149 -2.08 -1.14 20.88
N HIS A 150 -1.26 -0.97 19.85
CA HIS A 150 0.20 -0.79 19.98
C HIS A 150 0.68 0.64 19.72
N TRP A 151 -0.20 1.64 19.86
CA TRP A 151 0.11 3.01 19.50
C TRP A 151 1.36 3.56 20.17
N ASP A 152 1.50 3.36 21.48
CA ASP A 152 2.66 3.84 22.24
C ASP A 152 3.98 3.23 21.76
N GLU A 153 3.95 1.96 21.34
CA GLU A 153 5.12 1.29 20.76
C GLU A 153 5.46 1.83 19.37
N ILE A 154 4.44 2.12 18.56
CA ILE A 154 4.59 2.73 17.23
C ILE A 154 5.25 4.11 17.37
N VAL A 155 4.75 4.95 18.26
CA VAL A 155 5.32 6.28 18.53
C VAL A 155 6.76 6.17 19.03
N LYS A 156 7.04 5.21 19.92
CA LYS A 156 8.40 4.94 20.40
C LYS A 156 9.34 4.54 19.28
N LYS A 157 8.92 3.61 18.38
CA LYS A 157 9.70 3.14 17.24
C LYS A 157 9.95 4.27 16.22
N ALA A 158 8.98 5.14 15.99
CA ALA A 158 9.10 6.32 15.13
C ALA A 158 10.26 7.22 15.58
N ASN A 159 10.48 7.35 16.89
CA ASN A 159 11.51 8.21 17.49
C ASN A 159 12.83 7.49 17.81
N ASP A 160 12.90 6.16 17.66
CA ASP A 160 14.10 5.39 18.01
C ASP A 160 15.10 5.38 16.86
N LYS A 161 16.20 6.12 17.01
CA LYS A 161 17.30 6.16 16.04
C LYS A 161 18.03 4.82 15.86
N LYS A 162 17.79 3.84 16.73
CA LYS A 162 18.38 2.48 16.64
C LYS A 162 17.45 1.50 15.91
N GLU A 163 16.20 1.87 15.70
CA GLU A 163 15.27 1.04 14.93
C GLU A 163 15.70 0.95 13.46
N SER A 164 15.31 -0.11 12.77
CA SER A 164 15.59 -0.23 11.34
C SER A 164 14.94 0.94 10.57
N THR A 165 15.64 1.49 9.60
CA THR A 165 15.17 2.65 8.82
C THR A 165 13.76 2.43 8.25
N SER A 166 13.47 1.25 7.71
CA SER A 166 12.13 0.96 7.16
C SER A 166 11.06 1.01 8.23
N ILE A 167 11.27 0.37 9.39
CA ILE A 167 10.27 0.33 10.47
C ILE A 167 10.08 1.71 11.06
N GLN A 168 11.17 2.44 11.32
CA GLN A 168 11.09 3.81 11.81
C GLN A 168 10.27 4.70 10.87
N ARG A 169 10.51 4.62 9.55
CA ARG A 169 9.79 5.41 8.55
C ARG A 169 8.33 4.98 8.40
N MET A 170 8.03 3.68 8.49
CA MET A 170 6.64 3.19 8.51
C MET A 170 5.89 3.69 9.76
N CYS A 171 6.53 3.65 10.93
CA CYS A 171 5.95 4.21 12.16
C CYS A 171 5.74 5.73 12.05
N ASN A 172 6.71 6.47 11.48
CA ASN A 172 6.55 7.90 11.22
C ASN A 172 5.36 8.20 10.30
N ALA A 173 5.15 7.39 9.26
CA ALA A 173 3.98 7.57 8.38
C ALA A 173 2.66 7.40 9.15
N LEU A 174 2.58 6.39 10.04
CA LEU A 174 1.39 6.20 10.89
C LEU A 174 1.16 7.38 11.84
N VAL A 175 2.24 7.96 12.39
CA VAL A 175 2.16 9.18 13.22
C VAL A 175 1.68 10.37 12.40
N CYS A 176 2.22 10.58 11.18
CA CYS A 176 1.75 11.64 10.27
C CYS A 176 0.26 11.51 9.97
N TYR A 177 -0.25 10.29 9.69
CA TYR A 177 -1.68 10.09 9.45
C TYR A 177 -2.52 10.47 10.66
N ASN A 178 -2.10 10.05 11.86
CA ASN A 178 -2.82 10.40 13.09
C ASN A 178 -2.87 11.92 13.32
N GLU A 179 -1.74 12.61 13.15
CA GLU A 179 -1.66 14.05 13.26
C GLU A 179 -2.55 14.73 12.22
N TYR A 180 -2.47 14.26 10.97
CA TYR A 180 -3.24 14.80 9.85
C TYR A 180 -4.75 14.71 10.09
N PHE A 181 -5.28 13.53 10.33
CA PHE A 181 -6.72 13.34 10.52
C PHE A 181 -7.26 13.88 11.85
N THR A 182 -6.41 14.03 12.87
CA THR A 182 -6.78 14.73 14.11
C THR A 182 -6.88 16.24 13.91
N THR A 183 -6.09 16.81 12.99
CA THR A 183 -6.14 18.26 12.68
C THR A 183 -7.15 18.62 11.59
N HIS A 184 -7.65 17.65 10.84
CA HIS A 184 -8.60 17.80 9.75
C HIS A 184 -9.87 16.96 10.01
N GLU A 185 -10.48 17.15 11.17
CA GLU A 185 -11.70 16.41 11.59
C GLU A 185 -12.91 16.67 10.67
N GLU A 186 -12.86 17.72 9.84
CA GLU A 186 -13.88 18.05 8.85
C GLU A 186 -13.87 17.11 7.62
N ILE A 187 -12.83 16.30 7.44
CA ILE A 187 -12.75 15.36 6.31
C ILE A 187 -13.74 14.21 6.52
N ASP A 188 -14.71 14.09 5.62
CA ASP A 188 -15.55 12.90 5.51
C ASP A 188 -14.72 11.72 5.00
N LEU A 189 -14.41 10.78 5.91
CA LEU A 189 -13.51 9.65 5.60
C LEU A 189 -14.07 8.71 4.54
N ASP A 190 -15.40 8.49 4.47
CA ASP A 190 -16.01 7.64 3.44
C ASP A 190 -15.86 8.29 2.06
N ALA A 191 -16.16 9.58 1.94
CA ALA A 191 -16.02 10.32 0.70
C ALA A 191 -14.55 10.49 0.29
N PHE A 192 -13.65 10.74 1.25
CA PHE A 192 -12.21 10.87 1.01
C PHE A 192 -11.59 9.55 0.54
N LEU A 193 -11.89 8.44 1.21
CA LEU A 193 -11.42 7.12 0.79
C LEU A 193 -12.01 6.75 -0.58
N SER A 194 -13.29 7.04 -0.82
CA SER A 194 -13.92 6.82 -2.13
C SER A 194 -13.19 7.59 -3.24
N PHE A 195 -12.80 8.86 -3.00
CA PHE A 195 -11.99 9.63 -3.93
C PHE A 195 -10.64 8.96 -4.19
N ILE A 196 -9.90 8.57 -3.15
CA ILE A 196 -8.60 7.88 -3.30
C ILE A 196 -8.76 6.61 -4.13
N LEU A 197 -9.78 5.81 -3.86
CA LEU A 197 -9.94 4.50 -4.51
C LEU A 197 -10.36 4.59 -5.98
N ASN A 198 -11.16 5.59 -6.34
CA ASN A 198 -11.80 5.65 -7.65
C ASN A 198 -11.24 6.75 -8.57
N ASN A 199 -10.69 7.83 -8.01
CA ASN A 199 -10.21 8.98 -8.77
C ASN A 199 -8.69 9.13 -8.77
N VAL A 200 -7.98 8.59 -7.76
CA VAL A 200 -6.53 8.53 -7.81
C VAL A 200 -6.10 7.38 -8.71
N VAL A 201 -5.25 7.68 -9.69
CA VAL A 201 -4.83 6.72 -10.73
C VAL A 201 -3.30 6.61 -10.80
N MET A 202 -2.84 5.41 -11.16
CA MET A 202 -1.43 5.13 -11.45
C MET A 202 -1.27 4.52 -12.84
N ILE A 203 -0.14 4.74 -13.48
CA ILE A 203 0.25 4.03 -14.69
C ILE A 203 1.08 2.80 -14.28
N TYR A 204 0.61 1.62 -14.67
CA TYR A 204 1.40 0.40 -14.47
C TYR A 204 2.17 0.02 -15.74
N ILE A 205 3.36 -0.56 -15.53
CA ILE A 205 4.17 -1.20 -16.54
C ILE A 205 4.45 -2.61 -16.03
N CYS A 206 3.98 -3.62 -16.77
CA CYS A 206 4.15 -5.03 -16.41
C CYS A 206 5.17 -5.70 -17.32
N LEU A 207 6.22 -6.24 -16.73
CA LEU A 207 7.21 -7.07 -17.42
C LEU A 207 6.78 -8.54 -17.30
N LEU A 208 6.27 -9.12 -18.39
CA LEU A 208 5.92 -10.53 -18.42
C LEU A 208 7.18 -11.36 -18.62
N TYR A 209 7.47 -12.26 -17.69
CA TYR A 209 8.54 -13.24 -17.84
C TYR A 209 7.96 -14.50 -18.51
N THR A 210 8.13 -14.63 -19.81
CA THR A 210 7.91 -15.92 -20.45
C THR A 210 9.14 -16.78 -20.20
N SER A 211 9.01 -17.79 -19.34
CA SER A 211 10.05 -18.84 -19.23
C SER A 211 10.33 -19.39 -20.62
N PRO A 212 11.60 -19.62 -21.02
CA PRO A 212 11.87 -20.40 -22.22
C PRO A 212 11.19 -21.77 -22.07
N SER A 213 10.39 -22.14 -23.09
CA SER A 213 9.73 -23.45 -23.11
C SER A 213 10.78 -24.54 -22.91
N PRO A 214 10.55 -25.54 -22.04
CA PRO A 214 11.51 -26.63 -21.85
C PRO A 214 11.57 -27.61 -23.04
N ARG A 215 11.11 -27.18 -24.19
CA ARG A 215 11.14 -27.96 -25.46
C ARG A 215 11.88 -27.17 -26.53
N ASP A 216 13.18 -27.11 -26.44
CA ASP A 216 14.10 -26.97 -27.58
C ASP A 216 15.47 -27.58 -27.22
#